data_2d2fcc3260e63358b2489f71639295d7
#
_entry.id   2d2fcc3260e63358b2489f71639295d7
#
_cell.length_a   1.000
_cell.length_b   1.000
_cell.length_c   1.000
_cell.angle_alpha   90.00
_cell.angle_beta   90.00
_cell.angle_gamma   90.00
#
_symmetry.space_group_name_H-M   'P 1'
#
loop_
_entity.id
_entity.type
_entity.pdbx_description
1 polymer ?
#
loop_
_entity_poly.entity_id
_entity_poly.type
_entity_poly.pdbx_seq_one_letter_code
_entity_poly.pdbx_strand_id
1 'polypeptide(L)'
;MSTDDDLRRARSCLAEAELAQRPSDRYLAAHLAALRVVAIVLTCRASATIGRSAGRAPSTGQAWSAGRPQNAWRMLAEVAPELAEWAAFFAATEAKRDAIRAGATTIVSAREADDLVRDARAFLRLVERAVGFSAVSERAVPESFMNAGSR
;
A
#
# COMPACT_ATOMS: atom_id res chain seq x y z
N MET A 1 -4.45 -10.39 11.03
CA MET A 1 -5.20 -9.55 10.07
C MET A 1 -4.94 -10.04 8.67
N SER A 2 -5.99 -10.25 7.91
CA SER A 2 -5.85 -10.74 6.53
C SER A 2 -5.63 -9.57 5.56
N THR A 3 -4.97 -9.87 4.45
CA THR A 3 -4.79 -8.89 3.36
C THR A 3 -6.12 -8.32 2.87
N ASP A 4 -7.18 -9.14 2.87
CA ASP A 4 -8.53 -8.70 2.49
C ASP A 4 -9.10 -7.66 3.44
N ASP A 5 -8.83 -7.78 4.75
CA ASP A 5 -9.25 -6.79 5.74
C ASP A 5 -8.52 -5.46 5.54
N ASP A 6 -7.23 -5.53 5.24
CA ASP A 6 -6.43 -4.35 4.98
C ASP A 6 -6.85 -3.64 3.68
N LEU A 7 -7.15 -4.39 2.63
CA LEU A 7 -7.72 -3.87 1.39
C LEU A 7 -9.08 -3.20 1.63
N ARG A 8 -9.92 -3.83 2.44
CA ARG A 8 -11.23 -3.26 2.82
C ARG A 8 -11.07 -1.93 3.55
N ARG A 9 -10.11 -1.83 4.47
CA ARG A 9 -9.80 -0.58 5.18
C ARG A 9 -9.28 0.51 4.24
N ALA A 10 -8.43 0.15 3.28
CA ALA A 10 -7.96 1.10 2.28
C ALA A 10 -9.12 1.63 1.42
N ARG A 11 -10.03 0.77 0.99
CA ARG A 11 -11.26 1.17 0.26
C ARG A 11 -12.14 2.08 1.11
N SER A 12 -12.29 1.78 2.40
CA SER A 12 -13.05 2.60 3.34
C SER A 12 -12.48 4.02 3.46
N CYS A 13 -11.16 4.13 3.56
CA CYS A 13 -10.49 5.44 3.58
C CYS A 13 -10.72 6.23 2.29
N LEU A 14 -10.74 5.58 1.14
CA LEU A 14 -11.05 6.24 -0.14
C LEU A 14 -12.51 6.70 -0.19
N ALA A 15 -13.43 5.88 0.28
CA ALA A 15 -14.84 6.26 0.37
C ALA A 15 -15.03 7.47 1.29
N GLU A 16 -14.36 7.52 2.43
CA GLU A 16 -14.34 8.67 3.31
C GLU A 16 -13.79 9.92 2.61
N ALA A 17 -12.71 9.76 1.84
CA ALA A 17 -12.13 10.84 1.07
C ALA A 17 -13.11 11.42 0.05
N GLU A 18 -13.88 10.58 -0.63
CA GLU A 18 -14.89 11.00 -1.60
C GLU A 18 -16.04 11.78 -0.96
N LEU A 19 -16.40 11.41 0.27
CA LEU A 19 -17.49 12.06 1.03
C LEU A 19 -17.02 13.31 1.76
N ALA A 20 -15.74 13.50 1.97
CA ALA A 20 -15.21 14.66 2.68
C ALA A 20 -15.46 15.94 1.88
N GLN A 21 -16.07 16.94 2.55
CA GLN A 21 -16.48 18.18 1.89
C GLN A 21 -15.33 19.18 1.74
N ARG A 22 -14.44 19.22 2.74
CA ARG A 22 -13.28 20.11 2.69
C ARG A 22 -12.15 19.50 1.83
N PRO A 23 -11.57 20.28 0.92
CA PRO A 23 -10.41 19.78 0.14
C PRO A 23 -9.27 19.26 1.00
N SER A 24 -8.95 19.92 2.12
CA SER A 24 -7.91 19.48 3.05
C SER A 24 -8.21 18.12 3.67
N ASP A 25 -9.43 17.86 4.11
CA ASP A 25 -9.84 16.58 4.69
C ASP A 25 -9.80 15.47 3.63
N ARG A 26 -10.26 15.78 2.43
CA ARG A 26 -10.22 14.87 1.29
C ARG A 26 -8.78 14.48 0.94
N TYR A 27 -7.89 15.46 0.92
CA TYR A 27 -6.47 15.24 0.65
C TYR A 27 -5.82 14.33 1.69
N LEU A 28 -6.07 14.59 3.00
CA LEU A 28 -5.56 13.78 4.09
C LEU A 28 -6.06 12.34 4.03
N ALA A 29 -7.34 12.14 3.77
CA ALA A 29 -7.96 10.81 3.69
C ALA A 29 -7.42 10.03 2.48
N ALA A 30 -7.25 10.67 1.33
CA ALA A 30 -6.66 10.05 0.15
C ALA A 30 -5.20 9.63 0.38
N HIS A 31 -4.43 10.48 1.03
CA HIS A 31 -3.05 10.17 1.39
C HIS A 31 -2.96 9.00 2.37
N LEU A 32 -3.83 8.97 3.37
CA LEU A 32 -3.91 7.85 4.33
C LEU A 32 -4.27 6.54 3.63
N ALA A 33 -5.20 6.57 2.66
CA ALA A 33 -5.54 5.40 1.86
C ALA A 33 -4.31 4.87 1.12
N ALA A 34 -3.54 5.74 0.48
CA ALA A 34 -2.30 5.36 -0.20
C ALA A 34 -1.28 4.74 0.76
N LEU A 35 -1.11 5.28 1.97
CA LEU A 35 -0.23 4.70 2.99
C LEU A 35 -0.69 3.30 3.43
N ARG A 36 -2.00 3.07 3.54
CA ARG A 36 -2.54 1.73 3.83
C ARG A 36 -2.24 0.74 2.71
N VAL A 37 -2.32 1.18 1.47
CA VAL A 37 -1.95 0.35 0.30
C VAL A 37 -0.46 -0.02 0.35
N VAL A 38 0.41 0.91 0.67
CA VAL A 38 1.85 0.63 0.86
C VAL A 38 2.07 -0.42 1.95
N ALA A 39 1.40 -0.28 3.09
CA ALA A 39 1.51 -1.26 4.18
C ALA A 39 1.13 -2.68 3.73
N ILE A 40 0.11 -2.81 2.88
CA ILE A 40 -0.28 -4.10 2.29
C ILE A 40 0.85 -4.68 1.45
N VAL A 41 1.44 -3.89 0.55
CA VAL A 41 2.55 -4.33 -0.31
C VAL A 41 3.73 -4.77 0.53
N LEU A 42 4.11 -3.97 1.52
CA LEU A 42 5.25 -4.28 2.40
C LEU A 42 5.02 -5.58 3.18
N THR A 43 3.82 -5.79 3.70
CA THR A 43 3.45 -7.01 4.41
C THR A 43 3.47 -8.23 3.51
N CYS A 44 2.91 -8.14 2.30
CA CYS A 44 2.90 -9.23 1.34
C CYS A 44 4.33 -9.61 0.90
N ARG A 45 5.18 -8.63 0.65
CA ARG A 45 6.58 -8.85 0.24
C ARG A 45 7.42 -9.43 1.37
N ALA A 46 7.23 -8.97 2.62
CA ALA A 46 7.88 -9.52 3.78
C ALA A 46 7.52 -11.00 3.99
N SER A 47 6.24 -11.34 3.89
CA SER A 47 5.75 -12.72 4.01
C SER A 47 6.33 -13.64 2.92
N ALA A 48 6.43 -13.16 1.69
CA ALA A 48 7.02 -13.89 0.58
C ALA A 48 8.52 -14.15 0.79
N THR A 49 9.24 -13.21 1.40
CA THR A 49 10.66 -13.35 1.72
C THR A 49 10.87 -14.36 2.85
N ILE A 50 10.05 -14.34 3.89
CA ILE A 50 10.10 -15.29 4.99
C ILE A 50 9.82 -16.71 4.49
N GLY A 51 8.84 -16.90 3.62
CA GLY A 51 8.52 -18.18 3.02
C GLY A 51 9.64 -18.78 2.17
N ARG A 52 10.51 -17.95 1.59
CA ARG A 52 11.68 -18.41 0.78
C ARG A 52 12.95 -18.57 1.60
N SER A 53 13.03 -17.97 2.76
CA SER A 53 14.21 -17.94 3.63
C SER A 53 13.98 -18.76 4.92
N ALA A 54 13.33 -19.92 4.81
CA ALA A 54 13.13 -20.81 5.96
C ALA A 54 14.51 -21.26 6.50
N GLY A 55 15.11 -20.48 7.38
CA GLY A 55 16.40 -20.78 7.99
C GLY A 55 17.22 -19.57 8.41
N ARG A 56 16.84 -18.37 8.01
CA ARG A 56 17.53 -17.16 8.44
C ARG A 56 16.53 -16.21 9.09
N ALA A 57 16.65 -16.05 10.41
CA ALA A 57 15.87 -15.06 11.13
C ALA A 57 16.13 -13.68 10.55
N PRO A 58 15.11 -12.96 10.05
CA PRO A 58 15.31 -11.61 9.62
C PRO A 58 15.60 -10.73 10.83
N SER A 59 16.74 -10.06 10.82
CA SER A 59 17.07 -9.03 11.80
C SER A 59 16.24 -7.75 11.62
N THR A 60 15.04 -7.87 11.07
CA THR A 60 14.22 -6.76 10.61
C THR A 60 13.09 -6.39 11.56
N GLY A 61 13.16 -6.74 12.84
CA GLY A 61 12.24 -6.24 13.85
C GLY A 61 12.26 -4.71 14.02
N GLN A 62 13.07 -4.00 13.24
CA GLN A 62 13.22 -2.55 13.32
C GLN A 62 12.54 -1.79 12.18
N ALA A 63 12.15 -2.45 11.10
CA ALA A 63 11.62 -1.78 9.92
C ALA A 63 10.21 -1.20 10.12
N TRP A 64 9.50 -1.69 11.11
CA TRP A 64 8.09 -1.33 11.37
C TRP A 64 7.88 -0.40 12.55
N SER A 65 8.94 -0.02 13.27
CA SER A 65 8.81 1.02 14.26
C SER A 65 8.35 2.28 13.52
N ALA A 66 7.13 2.64 13.78
CA ALA A 66 6.37 3.84 13.45
C ALA A 66 7.21 5.04 12.99
N GLY A 67 8.14 4.79 12.09
CA GLY A 67 8.94 5.80 11.44
C GLY A 67 8.05 6.65 10.56
N ARG A 68 8.50 7.81 10.29
CA ARG A 68 7.86 8.83 9.49
C ARG A 68 7.35 8.24 8.17
N PRO A 69 6.21 8.71 7.64
CA PRO A 69 5.66 8.29 6.35
C PRO A 69 6.66 8.29 5.19
N GLN A 70 7.65 9.16 5.22
CA GLN A 70 8.73 9.20 4.23
C GLN A 70 9.50 7.87 4.12
N ASN A 71 9.62 7.14 5.22
CA ASN A 71 10.27 5.84 5.22
C ASN A 71 9.45 4.76 4.50
N ALA A 72 8.12 4.85 4.57
CA ALA A 72 7.24 3.91 3.88
C ALA A 72 7.40 3.98 2.36
N TRP A 73 7.49 5.18 1.79
CA TRP A 73 7.69 5.37 0.35
C TRP A 73 9.06 4.89 -0.11
N ARG A 74 10.10 5.15 0.68
CA ARG A 74 11.44 4.65 0.42
C ARG A 74 11.47 3.11 0.44
N MET A 75 10.88 2.52 1.47
CA MET A 75 10.78 1.06 1.59
C MET A 75 10.02 0.45 0.42
N LEU A 76 8.91 1.09 0.00
CA LEU A 76 8.16 0.64 -1.15
C LEU A 76 9.01 0.58 -2.41
N ALA A 77 9.81 1.62 -2.69
CA ALA A 77 10.68 1.66 -3.85
C ALA A 77 11.78 0.59 -3.79
N GLU A 78 12.25 0.23 -2.60
CA GLU A 78 13.26 -0.80 -2.39
C GLU A 78 12.70 -2.22 -2.58
N VAL A 79 11.53 -2.52 -2.02
CA VAL A 79 10.95 -3.87 -2.05
C VAL A 79 10.09 -4.14 -3.28
N ALA A 80 9.60 -3.11 -3.93
CA ALA A 80 8.77 -3.17 -5.11
C ALA A 80 9.22 -2.12 -6.13
N PRO A 81 10.36 -2.33 -6.82
CA PRO A 81 10.90 -1.36 -7.77
C PRO A 81 9.92 -0.98 -8.88
N GLU A 82 9.01 -1.88 -9.23
CA GLU A 82 7.92 -1.64 -10.19
C GLU A 82 6.93 -0.55 -9.74
N LEU A 83 6.91 -0.25 -8.45
CA LEU A 83 6.07 0.80 -7.86
C LEU A 83 6.85 2.06 -7.49
N ALA A 84 8.10 2.17 -7.91
CA ALA A 84 8.97 3.29 -7.54
C ALA A 84 8.43 4.65 -7.99
N GLU A 85 7.77 4.74 -9.14
CA GLU A 85 7.12 5.97 -9.62
C GLU A 85 5.96 6.39 -8.71
N TRP A 86 5.15 5.44 -8.27
CA TRP A 86 4.09 5.68 -7.31
C TRP A 86 4.64 6.15 -5.96
N ALA A 87 5.72 5.52 -5.50
CA ALA A 87 6.40 5.91 -4.27
C ALA A 87 6.91 7.35 -4.34
N ALA A 88 7.56 7.74 -5.44
CA ALA A 88 8.05 9.10 -5.66
C ALA A 88 6.90 10.11 -5.73
N PHE A 89 5.81 9.76 -6.41
CA PHE A 89 4.61 10.61 -6.51
C PHE A 89 4.02 10.93 -5.14
N PHE A 90 3.74 9.90 -4.34
CA PHE A 90 3.16 10.11 -3.02
C PHE A 90 4.14 10.73 -2.02
N ALA A 91 5.43 10.42 -2.12
CA ALA A 91 6.46 11.08 -1.31
C ALA A 91 6.46 12.61 -1.53
N ALA A 92 6.26 13.06 -2.76
CA ALA A 92 6.15 14.48 -3.08
C ALA A 92 4.93 15.16 -2.45
N THR A 93 3.89 14.41 -2.08
CA THR A 93 2.68 14.95 -1.42
C THR A 93 2.81 15.09 0.09
N GLU A 94 3.86 14.53 0.69
CA GLU A 94 4.08 14.52 2.14
C GLU A 94 4.17 15.92 2.75
N ALA A 95 4.91 16.81 2.14
CA ALA A 95 5.09 18.18 2.64
C ALA A 95 3.75 18.92 2.75
N LYS A 96 2.89 18.78 1.75
CA LYS A 96 1.57 19.39 1.74
C LYS A 96 0.66 18.76 2.81
N ARG A 97 0.69 17.44 2.95
CA ARG A 97 -0.01 16.73 4.01
C ARG A 97 0.41 17.23 5.41
N ASP A 98 1.71 17.35 5.64
CA ASP A 98 2.23 17.81 6.92
C ASP A 98 1.82 19.26 7.21
N ALA A 99 1.84 20.13 6.20
CA ALA A 99 1.36 21.49 6.32
C ALA A 99 -0.13 21.56 6.65
N ILE A 100 -0.97 20.73 6.04
CA ILE A 100 -2.39 20.64 6.37
C ILE A 100 -2.59 20.22 7.83
N ARG A 101 -1.86 19.21 8.28
CA ARG A 101 -1.93 18.73 9.67
C ARG A 101 -1.45 19.78 10.67
N ALA A 102 -0.55 20.64 10.26
CA ALA A 102 -0.09 21.78 11.05
C ALA A 102 -1.07 22.98 11.04
N GLY A 103 -2.17 22.90 10.28
CA GLY A 103 -3.23 23.91 10.25
C GLY A 103 -3.36 24.70 8.95
N ALA A 104 -2.49 24.46 7.97
CA ALA A 104 -2.55 25.14 6.65
C ALA A 104 -3.63 24.52 5.74
N THR A 105 -4.90 24.64 6.13
CA THR A 105 -6.00 23.96 5.44
C THR A 105 -6.41 24.59 4.10
N THR A 106 -5.92 25.79 3.79
CA THR A 106 -6.28 26.52 2.56
C THR A 106 -5.30 26.31 1.41
N ILE A 107 -4.23 25.55 1.61
CA ILE A 107 -3.18 25.34 0.60
C ILE A 107 -3.56 24.30 -0.46
N VAL A 108 -4.65 23.58 -0.27
CA VAL A 108 -5.14 22.53 -1.19
C VAL A 108 -6.42 23.00 -1.85
N SER A 109 -6.41 23.01 -3.18
CA SER A 109 -7.64 23.24 -3.96
C SER A 109 -8.50 21.98 -4.02
N ALA A 110 -9.79 22.14 -4.34
CA ALA A 110 -10.69 21.02 -4.56
C ALA A 110 -10.17 20.09 -5.67
N ARG A 111 -9.62 20.67 -6.72
CA ARG A 111 -9.05 19.90 -7.85
C ARG A 111 -7.84 19.06 -7.42
N GLU A 112 -6.91 19.63 -6.66
CA GLU A 112 -5.76 18.88 -6.14
C GLU A 112 -6.19 17.72 -5.26
N ALA A 113 -7.19 17.93 -4.41
CA ALA A 113 -7.73 16.88 -3.56
C ALA A 113 -8.40 15.77 -4.38
N ASP A 114 -9.18 16.14 -5.39
CA ASP A 114 -9.86 15.18 -6.28
C ASP A 114 -8.84 14.38 -7.11
N ASP A 115 -7.80 15.03 -7.59
CA ASP A 115 -6.71 14.37 -8.31
C ASP A 115 -6.00 13.35 -7.41
N LEU A 116 -5.73 13.68 -6.16
CA LEU A 116 -5.09 12.76 -5.22
C LEU A 116 -5.99 11.56 -4.90
N VAL A 117 -7.30 11.77 -4.74
CA VAL A 117 -8.28 10.66 -4.56
C VAL A 117 -8.25 9.73 -5.76
N ARG A 118 -8.26 10.28 -6.97
CA ARG A 118 -8.19 9.50 -8.20
C ARG A 118 -6.91 8.68 -8.27
N ASP A 119 -5.78 9.28 -7.96
CA ASP A 119 -4.48 8.63 -8.02
C ASP A 119 -4.33 7.57 -6.93
N ALA A 120 -4.81 7.81 -5.71
CA ALA A 120 -4.83 6.83 -4.65
C ALA A 120 -5.71 5.62 -5.00
N ARG A 121 -6.85 5.87 -5.68
CA ARG A 121 -7.73 4.81 -6.17
C ARG A 121 -7.05 3.97 -7.25
N ALA A 122 -6.38 4.60 -8.20
CA ALA A 122 -5.63 3.90 -9.25
C ALA A 122 -4.52 3.02 -8.64
N PHE A 123 -3.82 3.53 -7.66
CA PHE A 123 -2.79 2.79 -6.93
C PHE A 123 -3.37 1.58 -6.19
N LEU A 124 -4.48 1.75 -5.48
CA LEU A 124 -5.17 0.65 -4.82
C LEU A 124 -5.58 -0.44 -5.80
N ARG A 125 -6.18 -0.08 -6.94
CA ARG A 125 -6.58 -1.04 -7.98
C ARG A 125 -5.40 -1.81 -8.54
N LEU A 126 -4.28 -1.15 -8.76
CA LEU A 126 -3.05 -1.79 -9.23
C LEU A 126 -2.58 -2.86 -8.24
N VAL A 127 -2.55 -2.53 -6.96
CA VAL A 127 -2.13 -3.45 -5.90
C VAL A 127 -3.14 -4.60 -5.71
N GLU A 128 -4.44 -4.32 -5.79
CA GLU A 128 -5.48 -5.35 -5.72
C GLU A 128 -5.31 -6.41 -6.81
N ARG A 129 -5.01 -5.98 -8.03
CA ARG A 129 -4.74 -6.90 -9.15
C ARG A 129 -3.49 -7.75 -8.89
N ALA A 130 -2.42 -7.13 -8.40
CA ALA A 130 -1.17 -7.83 -8.12
C ALA A 130 -1.36 -8.86 -6.99
N VAL A 131 -2.07 -8.53 -5.93
CA VAL A 131 -2.38 -9.43 -4.81
C VAL A 131 -3.33 -10.54 -5.25
N GLY A 132 -4.38 -10.21 -6.00
CA GLY A 132 -5.33 -11.19 -6.54
C GLY A 132 -4.68 -12.19 -7.49
N PHE A 133 -3.78 -11.73 -8.34
CA PHE A 133 -3.02 -12.59 -9.25
C PHE A 133 -2.10 -13.56 -8.49
N SER A 134 -1.41 -13.10 -7.47
CA SER A 134 -0.56 -13.94 -6.61
C SER A 134 -1.36 -15.03 -5.90
N ALA A 135 -2.52 -14.70 -5.34
CA ALA A 135 -3.40 -15.66 -4.68
C ALA A 135 -3.95 -16.73 -5.63
N VAL A 136 -4.25 -16.35 -6.88
CA VAL A 136 -4.71 -17.31 -7.92
C VAL A 136 -3.56 -18.22 -8.34
N SER A 137 -2.35 -17.70 -8.47
CA SER A 137 -1.16 -18.50 -8.81
C SER A 137 -0.81 -19.51 -7.74
N GLU A 138 -0.94 -19.16 -6.47
CA GLU A 138 -0.72 -20.08 -5.35
C GLU A 138 -1.77 -21.20 -5.29
N ARG A 139 -3.01 -20.91 -5.67
CA ARG A 139 -4.09 -21.91 -5.73
C ARG A 139 -4.03 -22.78 -6.98
N ALA A 140 -3.35 -22.34 -8.01
CA ALA A 140 -3.26 -23.04 -9.29
C ALA A 140 -2.07 -24.02 -9.40
N VAL A 141 -1.38 -24.31 -8.29
CA VAL A 141 -0.43 -25.44 -8.27
C VAL A 141 -1.26 -26.73 -8.33
N PRO A 142 -1.30 -27.43 -9.46
CA PRO A 142 -2.10 -28.64 -9.54
C PRO A 142 -1.47 -29.71 -8.65
N GLU A 143 -2.29 -30.38 -7.86
CA GLU A 143 -1.94 -31.55 -7.05
C GLU A 143 -1.39 -32.72 -7.88
N SER A 144 -1.24 -32.53 -9.18
CA SER A 144 -0.85 -33.57 -10.13
C SER A 144 0.60 -34.03 -10.01
N PHE A 145 1.42 -33.38 -9.20
CA PHE A 145 2.81 -33.80 -9.02
C PHE A 145 3.07 -34.74 -7.83
N MET A 146 2.06 -35.03 -7.02
CA MET A 146 2.23 -35.91 -5.85
C MET A 146 1.97 -37.39 -6.11
N ASN A 147 1.61 -37.81 -7.31
CA ASN A 147 1.24 -39.21 -7.58
C ASN A 147 2.07 -39.90 -8.67
N ALA A 148 3.32 -39.49 -8.86
CA ALA A 148 4.26 -40.18 -9.76
C ALA A 148 5.37 -40.88 -8.97
N GLY A 149 5.03 -41.63 -7.94
CA GLY A 149 6.04 -42.29 -7.12
C GLY A 149 5.52 -43.56 -6.41
N SER A 150 4.76 -44.39 -7.13
CA SER A 150 4.43 -45.69 -6.58
C SER A 150 4.24 -46.72 -7.71
N ARG A 151 5.34 -47.18 -8.21
CA ARG A 151 5.51 -48.52 -8.80
C ARG A 151 6.93 -48.96 -8.67
#